data_4ea3ccb4702e36711256d45e7775ae14
#
_entry.id   4ea3ccb4702e36711256d45e7775ae14
#
_cell.length_a   1.000
_cell.length_b   1.000
_cell.length_c   1.000
_cell.angle_alpha   90.00
_cell.angle_beta   90.00
_cell.angle_gamma   90.00
#
_symmetry.space_group_name_H-M   'P 1'
#
loop_
_entity.id
_entity.type
_entity.pdbx_description
1 polymer ?
#
loop_
_entity_poly.entity_id
_entity_poly.type
_entity_poly.pdbx_seq_one_letter_code
_entity_poly.pdbx_strand_id
1 'polypeptide(L)'
;MITDEIRERLLALRDVKYRDFQIKLIPGKTAEDSIGVRTPELRKLAKEFAKRDDIGDFLNDLPHKFFDEDQIHAFIISEIKDYKTCMAEVCRFLPYVDNWATCDQMSPKVFKKHREALAIQADKWLDSPDTYTIRFGIKMLMEHFLDGDFDTKYPERISGLRSAEYYVNMMIAWYFATALAKQWDAVIPYIENKRLDIWTHNKAIQKSIESYRITPEQKAYLRTLKIKK
;
A
#
# COMPACT_ATOMS: atom_id res chain seq x y z
N MET A 1 -20.74 -11.67 19.31
CA MET A 1 -20.81 -10.95 18.01
C MET A 1 -19.71 -11.47 17.09
N ILE A 2 -19.80 -11.25 15.77
CA ILE A 2 -18.77 -11.73 14.83
C ILE A 2 -17.38 -11.14 15.15
N THR A 3 -17.30 -9.89 15.58
CA THR A 3 -16.04 -9.26 16.03
C THR A 3 -15.37 -10.03 17.17
N ASP A 4 -16.14 -10.49 18.15
CA ASP A 4 -15.58 -11.28 19.25
C ASP A 4 -15.08 -12.63 18.78
N GLU A 5 -15.82 -13.28 17.89
CA GLU A 5 -15.41 -14.57 17.28
C GLU A 5 -14.11 -14.42 16.49
N ILE A 6 -13.98 -13.35 15.66
CA ILE A 6 -12.75 -13.06 14.93
C ILE A 6 -11.60 -12.85 15.91
N ARG A 7 -11.80 -12.06 16.95
CA ARG A 7 -10.79 -11.77 17.99
C ARG A 7 -10.35 -13.03 18.72
N GLU A 8 -11.28 -13.89 19.12
CA GLU A 8 -10.95 -15.18 19.76
C GLU A 8 -10.14 -16.08 18.84
N ARG A 9 -10.49 -16.14 17.54
CA ARG A 9 -9.74 -16.91 16.55
C ARG A 9 -8.32 -16.35 16.33
N LEU A 10 -8.17 -15.03 16.32
CA LEU A 10 -6.86 -14.37 16.23
C LEU A 10 -6.01 -14.65 17.49
N LEU A 11 -6.61 -14.56 18.70
CA LEU A 11 -5.93 -14.85 19.96
C LEU A 11 -5.47 -16.32 20.04
N ALA A 12 -6.25 -17.26 19.52
CA ALA A 12 -5.87 -18.67 19.45
C ALA A 12 -4.66 -18.94 18.54
N LEU A 13 -4.38 -18.05 17.58
CA LEU A 13 -3.25 -18.13 16.65
C LEU A 13 -2.05 -17.27 17.04
N ARG A 14 -2.07 -16.71 18.24
CA ARG A 14 -1.03 -15.79 18.75
C ARG A 14 0.35 -16.42 18.77
N ASP A 15 1.31 -15.73 18.14
CA ASP A 15 2.76 -16.01 18.23
C ASP A 15 3.46 -14.78 18.84
N VAL A 16 3.80 -14.89 20.13
CA VAL A 16 4.41 -13.79 20.88
C VAL A 16 5.78 -13.40 20.30
N LYS A 17 6.59 -14.38 19.86
CA LYS A 17 7.90 -14.09 19.26
C LYS A 17 7.77 -13.35 17.95
N TYR A 18 6.78 -13.73 17.14
CA TYR A 18 6.48 -13.04 15.89
C TYR A 18 5.95 -11.62 16.16
N ARG A 19 5.05 -11.44 17.11
CA ARG A 19 4.58 -10.13 17.54
C ARG A 19 5.73 -9.20 17.91
N ASP A 20 6.63 -9.66 18.81
CA ASP A 20 7.74 -8.87 19.32
C ASP A 20 8.78 -8.50 18.25
N PHE A 21 8.85 -9.29 17.17
CA PHE A 21 9.60 -8.96 15.98
C PHE A 21 8.85 -7.93 15.11
N GLN A 22 7.57 -8.16 14.82
CA GLN A 22 6.76 -7.37 13.90
C GLN A 22 6.55 -5.93 14.35
N ILE A 23 6.24 -5.70 15.64
CA ILE A 23 6.02 -4.36 16.18
C ILE A 23 7.23 -3.44 16.05
N LYS A 24 8.45 -3.98 16.02
CA LYS A 24 9.67 -3.20 15.76
C LYS A 24 9.75 -2.63 14.36
N LEU A 25 9.01 -3.19 13.42
CA LEU A 25 8.99 -2.79 12.01
C LEU A 25 7.82 -1.84 11.69
N ILE A 26 6.82 -1.76 12.57
CA ILE A 26 5.58 -1.01 12.34
C ILE A 26 5.53 0.17 13.30
N PRO A 27 5.68 1.40 12.81
CA PRO A 27 5.67 2.58 13.65
C PRO A 27 4.39 2.73 14.44
N GLY A 28 4.52 3.17 15.69
CA GLY A 28 3.39 3.45 16.56
C GLY A 28 2.69 2.23 17.15
N LYS A 29 3.07 1.00 16.76
CA LYS A 29 2.49 -0.23 17.33
C LYS A 29 3.31 -0.76 18.49
N THR A 30 2.59 -1.22 19.52
CA THR A 30 3.13 -1.81 20.74
C THR A 30 2.67 -3.26 20.91
N ALA A 31 3.18 -3.93 21.93
CA ALA A 31 2.74 -5.29 22.27
C ALA A 31 1.28 -5.34 22.75
N GLU A 32 0.73 -4.21 23.20
CA GLU A 32 -0.66 -4.09 23.65
C GLU A 32 -1.62 -3.95 22.46
N ASP A 33 -1.15 -3.33 21.36
CA ASP A 33 -1.93 -3.10 20.14
C ASP A 33 -1.87 -4.28 19.16
N SER A 34 -1.11 -5.34 19.47
CA SER A 34 -0.86 -6.44 18.52
C SER A 34 -1.03 -7.81 19.18
N ILE A 35 -1.72 -8.69 18.48
CA ILE A 35 -1.87 -10.11 18.88
C ILE A 35 -0.64 -10.91 18.42
N GLY A 36 -0.19 -10.68 17.19
CA GLY A 36 0.96 -11.35 16.58
C GLY A 36 0.57 -12.58 15.78
N VAL A 37 -0.41 -12.47 14.91
CA VAL A 37 -0.82 -13.55 14.02
C VAL A 37 -0.02 -13.48 12.72
N ARG A 38 0.52 -14.62 12.28
CA ARG A 38 1.28 -14.69 11.03
C ARG A 38 0.40 -14.41 9.82
N THR A 39 0.91 -13.65 8.86
CA THR A 39 0.18 -13.25 7.64
C THR A 39 -0.52 -14.40 6.89
N PRO A 40 0.07 -15.60 6.71
CA PRO A 40 -0.65 -16.71 6.07
C PRO A 40 -1.91 -17.12 6.82
N GLU A 41 -1.90 -17.13 8.15
CA GLU A 41 -3.06 -17.46 8.98
C GLU A 41 -4.13 -16.36 8.88
N LEU A 42 -3.73 -15.09 8.93
CA LEU A 42 -4.65 -13.95 8.70
C LEU A 42 -5.36 -14.07 7.35
N ARG A 43 -4.62 -14.38 6.27
CA ARG A 43 -5.20 -14.55 4.93
C ARG A 43 -6.16 -15.75 4.85
N LYS A 44 -5.88 -16.83 5.59
CA LYS A 44 -6.75 -17.99 5.66
C LYS A 44 -8.06 -17.65 6.36
N LEU A 45 -7.98 -17.02 7.53
CA LEU A 45 -9.16 -16.56 8.27
C LEU A 45 -9.98 -15.54 7.47
N ALA A 46 -9.34 -14.58 6.83
CA ALA A 46 -10.04 -13.59 6.01
C ALA A 46 -10.88 -14.23 4.90
N LYS A 47 -10.35 -15.26 4.23
CA LYS A 47 -11.11 -16.01 3.20
C LYS A 47 -12.27 -16.82 3.77
N GLU A 48 -12.17 -17.25 5.01
CA GLU A 48 -13.25 -17.95 5.72
C GLU A 48 -14.35 -16.95 6.07
N PHE A 49 -14.01 -15.87 6.78
CA PHE A 49 -14.95 -14.86 7.25
C PHE A 49 -15.58 -14.04 6.13
N ALA A 50 -14.86 -13.78 5.04
CA ALA A 50 -15.41 -13.06 3.88
C ALA A 50 -16.63 -13.75 3.21
N LYS A 51 -16.93 -14.99 3.57
CA LYS A 51 -18.08 -15.76 3.05
C LYS A 51 -19.31 -15.66 3.97
N ARG A 52 -19.17 -15.05 5.11
CA ARG A 52 -20.23 -14.98 6.12
C ARG A 52 -21.18 -13.83 5.81
N ASP A 53 -22.47 -14.06 6.01
CA ASP A 53 -23.49 -13.02 5.78
C ASP A 53 -23.41 -11.89 6.80
N ASP A 54 -22.93 -12.16 8.02
CA ASP A 54 -22.79 -11.19 9.11
C ASP A 54 -21.42 -10.45 9.10
N ILE A 55 -20.57 -10.62 8.09
CA ILE A 55 -19.25 -9.99 8.04
C ILE A 55 -19.32 -8.46 8.03
N GLY A 56 -20.44 -7.90 7.54
CA GLY A 56 -20.69 -6.47 7.56
C GLY A 56 -20.62 -5.84 8.95
N ASP A 57 -21.01 -6.58 10.00
CA ASP A 57 -20.95 -6.10 11.37
C ASP A 57 -19.51 -5.88 11.83
N PHE A 58 -18.58 -6.79 11.45
CA PHE A 58 -17.15 -6.61 11.71
C PHE A 58 -16.56 -5.45 10.90
N LEU A 59 -16.90 -5.34 9.61
CA LEU A 59 -16.40 -4.25 8.77
C LEU A 59 -16.92 -2.86 9.20
N ASN A 60 -18.03 -2.81 9.92
CA ASN A 60 -18.59 -1.58 10.48
C ASN A 60 -18.05 -1.25 11.89
N ASP A 61 -17.44 -2.20 12.59
CA ASP A 61 -16.94 -2.04 13.96
C ASP A 61 -15.54 -1.39 13.95
N LEU A 62 -15.49 -0.13 13.56
CA LEU A 62 -14.28 0.68 13.45
C LEU A 62 -14.25 1.79 14.52
N PRO A 63 -13.06 2.17 15.04
CA PRO A 63 -11.73 1.55 14.78
C PRO A 63 -11.58 0.19 15.47
N HIS A 64 -10.80 -0.70 14.88
CA HIS A 64 -10.45 -1.98 15.51
C HIS A 64 -9.50 -1.78 16.70
N LYS A 65 -9.53 -2.74 17.63
CA LYS A 65 -8.67 -2.71 18.82
C LYS A 65 -7.24 -3.12 18.54
N PHE A 66 -7.04 -4.14 17.69
CA PHE A 66 -5.75 -4.72 17.44
C PHE A 66 -5.30 -4.55 15.98
N PHE A 67 -4.01 -4.35 15.78
CA PHE A 67 -3.38 -4.33 14.46
C PHE A 67 -3.73 -5.55 13.60
N ASP A 68 -3.83 -6.74 14.21
CA ASP A 68 -4.19 -7.97 13.51
C ASP A 68 -5.64 -7.94 13.01
N GLU A 69 -6.54 -7.22 13.69
CA GLU A 69 -7.91 -6.97 13.24
C GLU A 69 -7.93 -6.03 12.02
N ASP A 70 -7.09 -4.99 12.00
CA ASP A 70 -6.92 -4.13 10.82
C ASP A 70 -6.36 -4.93 9.63
N GLN A 71 -5.42 -5.84 9.88
CA GLN A 71 -4.86 -6.71 8.84
C GLN A 71 -5.91 -7.64 8.23
N ILE A 72 -6.70 -8.32 9.08
CA ILE A 72 -7.75 -9.22 8.58
C ILE A 72 -8.85 -8.44 7.87
N HIS A 73 -9.21 -7.23 8.32
CA HIS A 73 -10.13 -6.33 7.66
C HIS A 73 -9.66 -6.01 6.22
N ALA A 74 -8.41 -5.58 6.05
CA ALA A 74 -7.80 -5.31 4.75
C ALA A 74 -7.83 -6.53 3.82
N PHE A 75 -7.61 -7.74 4.35
CA PHE A 75 -7.70 -8.98 3.58
C PHE A 75 -9.14 -9.35 3.20
N ILE A 76 -10.12 -9.13 4.10
CA ILE A 76 -11.55 -9.38 3.82
C ILE A 76 -12.01 -8.46 2.69
N ILE A 77 -11.74 -7.16 2.76
CA ILE A 77 -12.04 -6.21 1.67
C ILE A 77 -11.42 -6.67 0.35
N SER A 78 -10.19 -7.20 0.40
CA SER A 78 -9.48 -7.67 -0.80
C SER A 78 -10.14 -8.89 -1.48
N GLU A 79 -11.01 -9.61 -0.79
CA GLU A 79 -11.77 -10.75 -1.32
C GLU A 79 -13.17 -10.36 -1.86
N ILE A 80 -13.65 -9.12 -1.65
CA ILE A 80 -14.94 -8.65 -2.14
C ILE A 80 -14.93 -8.64 -3.68
N LYS A 81 -15.97 -9.24 -4.29
CA LYS A 81 -16.05 -9.41 -5.75
C LYS A 81 -16.83 -8.31 -6.46
N ASP A 82 -17.77 -7.69 -5.77
CA ASP A 82 -18.52 -6.55 -6.31
C ASP A 82 -17.69 -5.28 -6.18
N TYR A 83 -17.48 -4.59 -7.31
CA TYR A 83 -16.61 -3.40 -7.35
C TYR A 83 -17.14 -2.25 -6.50
N LYS A 84 -18.45 -1.98 -6.56
CA LYS A 84 -19.04 -0.84 -5.84
C LYS A 84 -18.96 -1.04 -4.33
N THR A 85 -19.31 -2.24 -3.88
CA THR A 85 -19.18 -2.64 -2.47
C THR A 85 -17.73 -2.57 -2.03
N CYS A 86 -16.81 -3.16 -2.79
CA CYS A 86 -15.38 -3.15 -2.46
C CYS A 86 -14.82 -1.73 -2.37
N MET A 87 -15.16 -0.86 -3.32
CA MET A 87 -14.71 0.52 -3.32
C MET A 87 -15.26 1.30 -2.12
N ALA A 88 -16.53 1.10 -1.78
CA ALA A 88 -17.14 1.73 -0.61
C ALA A 88 -16.43 1.30 0.69
N GLU A 89 -16.14 -0.02 0.84
CA GLU A 89 -15.42 -0.55 2.00
C GLU A 89 -13.99 -0.02 2.09
N VAL A 90 -13.25 0.03 0.97
CA VAL A 90 -11.91 0.62 0.92
C VAL A 90 -11.94 2.08 1.35
N CYS A 91 -12.86 2.89 0.81
CA CYS A 91 -12.97 4.30 1.16
C CYS A 91 -13.35 4.51 2.63
N ARG A 92 -14.17 3.63 3.21
CA ARG A 92 -14.56 3.69 4.62
C ARG A 92 -13.41 3.31 5.56
N PHE A 93 -12.61 2.32 5.17
CA PHE A 93 -11.53 1.80 6.01
C PHE A 93 -10.26 2.65 5.95
N LEU A 94 -9.93 3.27 4.80
CA LEU A 94 -8.68 4.03 4.62
C LEU A 94 -8.38 5.06 5.70
N PRO A 95 -9.35 5.85 6.23
CA PRO A 95 -9.10 6.80 7.31
C PRO A 95 -8.60 6.17 8.62
N TYR A 96 -8.82 4.88 8.82
CA TYR A 96 -8.40 4.13 10.00
C TYR A 96 -7.06 3.41 9.81
N VAL A 97 -6.52 3.41 8.58
CA VAL A 97 -5.23 2.80 8.28
C VAL A 97 -4.10 3.71 8.76
N ASP A 98 -3.38 3.29 9.79
CA ASP A 98 -2.35 4.06 10.46
C ASP A 98 -0.92 3.54 10.24
N ASN A 99 -0.76 2.52 9.37
CA ASN A 99 0.53 1.90 9.14
C ASN A 99 0.70 1.35 7.71
N TRP A 100 1.96 1.23 7.30
CA TRP A 100 2.32 0.76 5.96
C TRP A 100 1.96 -0.72 5.73
N ALA A 101 2.00 -1.56 6.77
CA ALA A 101 1.78 -3.00 6.61
C ALA A 101 0.31 -3.29 6.26
N THR A 102 -0.64 -2.62 6.89
CA THR A 102 -2.07 -2.72 6.55
C THR A 102 -2.34 -2.12 5.16
N CYS A 103 -1.81 -0.93 4.90
CA CYS A 103 -1.96 -0.23 3.62
C CYS A 103 -1.47 -1.08 2.43
N ASP A 104 -0.23 -1.60 2.52
CA ASP A 104 0.41 -2.29 1.41
C ASP A 104 -0.15 -3.69 1.15
N GLN A 105 -0.70 -4.34 2.16
CA GLN A 105 -1.31 -5.66 2.01
C GLN A 105 -2.76 -5.64 1.52
N MET A 106 -3.45 -4.51 1.60
CA MET A 106 -4.80 -4.35 1.05
C MET A 106 -4.71 -4.24 -0.48
N SER A 107 -5.11 -5.29 -1.20
CA SER A 107 -5.01 -5.38 -2.67
C SER A 107 -6.26 -6.04 -3.26
N PRO A 108 -7.34 -5.27 -3.46
CA PRO A 108 -8.62 -5.77 -3.97
C PRO A 108 -8.51 -6.31 -5.40
N LYS A 109 -8.78 -7.60 -5.57
CA LYS A 109 -8.66 -8.30 -6.86
C LYS A 109 -9.61 -7.76 -7.93
N VAL A 110 -10.78 -7.29 -7.51
CA VAL A 110 -11.83 -6.76 -8.39
C VAL A 110 -11.38 -5.51 -9.13
N PHE A 111 -10.44 -4.75 -8.59
CA PHE A 111 -9.93 -3.50 -9.18
C PHE A 111 -9.29 -3.72 -10.56
N LYS A 112 -8.70 -4.89 -10.82
CA LYS A 112 -8.13 -5.25 -12.13
C LYS A 112 -9.12 -5.17 -13.30
N LYS A 113 -10.41 -5.32 -13.01
CA LYS A 113 -11.49 -5.30 -14.02
C LYS A 113 -12.16 -3.93 -14.18
N HIS A 114 -11.81 -2.95 -13.34
CA HIS A 114 -12.47 -1.64 -13.27
C HIS A 114 -11.45 -0.49 -13.27
N ARG A 115 -10.43 -0.60 -14.15
CA ARG A 115 -9.26 0.29 -14.13
C ARG A 115 -9.59 1.76 -14.35
N GLU A 116 -10.51 2.08 -15.25
CA GLU A 116 -10.91 3.47 -15.51
C GLU A 116 -11.48 4.13 -14.24
N ALA A 117 -12.44 3.48 -13.59
CA ALA A 117 -13.02 3.97 -12.34
C ALA A 117 -12.00 3.99 -11.20
N LEU A 118 -11.08 3.00 -11.16
CA LEU A 118 -9.97 2.98 -10.19
C LEU A 118 -9.02 4.15 -10.39
N ALA A 119 -8.67 4.50 -11.64
CA ALA A 119 -7.78 5.62 -11.93
C ALA A 119 -8.36 6.95 -11.41
N ILE A 120 -9.65 7.19 -11.66
CA ILE A 120 -10.36 8.37 -11.16
C ILE A 120 -10.35 8.42 -9.63
N GLN A 121 -10.59 7.29 -8.97
CA GLN A 121 -10.61 7.24 -7.51
C GLN A 121 -9.19 7.34 -6.92
N ALA A 122 -8.20 6.72 -7.55
CA ALA A 122 -6.80 6.84 -7.12
C ALA A 122 -6.32 8.29 -7.15
N ASP A 123 -6.66 9.05 -8.19
CA ASP A 123 -6.32 10.48 -8.26
C ASP A 123 -6.92 11.27 -7.09
N LYS A 124 -8.18 11.00 -6.71
CA LYS A 124 -8.81 11.62 -5.52
C LYS A 124 -8.08 11.27 -4.23
N TRP A 125 -7.60 10.03 -4.08
CA TRP A 125 -6.83 9.62 -2.91
C TRP A 125 -5.49 10.35 -2.80
N LEU A 126 -4.91 10.80 -3.92
CA LEU A 126 -3.67 11.60 -3.88
C LEU A 126 -3.85 12.99 -3.26
N ASP A 127 -5.06 13.50 -3.18
CA ASP A 127 -5.41 14.79 -2.57
C ASP A 127 -5.93 14.65 -1.13
N SER A 128 -5.91 13.44 -0.56
CA SER A 128 -6.32 13.21 0.82
C SER A 128 -5.37 13.89 1.83
N PRO A 129 -5.87 14.33 3.00
CA PRO A 129 -5.00 14.73 4.11
C PRO A 129 -4.31 13.54 4.79
N ASP A 130 -4.80 12.31 4.60
CA ASP A 130 -4.34 11.13 5.32
C ASP A 130 -3.17 10.47 4.62
N THR A 131 -2.06 10.31 5.35
CA THR A 131 -0.80 9.70 4.87
C THR A 131 -1.01 8.36 4.15
N TYR A 132 -1.79 7.47 4.74
CA TYR A 132 -1.96 6.12 4.17
C TYR A 132 -3.03 6.06 3.09
N THR A 133 -3.94 7.02 3.02
CA THR A 133 -4.85 7.19 1.86
C THR A 133 -4.07 7.63 0.62
N ILE A 134 -3.17 8.63 0.75
CA ILE A 134 -2.26 9.03 -0.34
C ILE A 134 -1.39 7.84 -0.75
N ARG A 135 -0.78 7.15 0.23
CA ARG A 135 0.06 5.98 -0.01
C ARG A 135 -0.69 4.89 -0.79
N PHE A 136 -1.92 4.60 -0.41
CA PHE A 136 -2.77 3.62 -1.10
C PHE A 136 -3.08 4.04 -2.54
N GLY A 137 -3.40 5.32 -2.78
CA GLY A 137 -3.60 5.86 -4.12
C GLY A 137 -2.39 5.65 -5.03
N ILE A 138 -1.19 6.01 -4.56
CA ILE A 138 0.07 5.79 -5.30
C ILE A 138 0.28 4.29 -5.56
N LYS A 139 0.02 3.44 -4.55
CA LYS A 139 0.14 1.98 -4.66
C LYS A 139 -0.81 1.43 -5.74
N MET A 140 -2.06 1.90 -5.80
CA MET A 140 -3.00 1.46 -6.83
C MET A 140 -2.53 1.85 -8.23
N LEU A 141 -1.99 3.05 -8.41
CA LEU A 141 -1.38 3.45 -9.68
C LEU A 141 -0.15 2.60 -10.02
N MET A 142 0.67 2.25 -9.04
CA MET A 142 1.84 1.38 -9.22
C MET A 142 1.45 -0.07 -9.61
N GLU A 143 0.42 -0.64 -8.97
CA GLU A 143 0.01 -2.04 -9.18
C GLU A 143 -0.74 -2.25 -10.50
N HIS A 144 -1.51 -1.26 -10.93
CA HIS A 144 -2.47 -1.43 -12.02
C HIS A 144 -2.11 -0.69 -13.30
N PHE A 145 -1.24 0.32 -13.27
CA PHE A 145 -1.03 1.25 -14.39
C PHE A 145 0.44 1.42 -14.83
N LEU A 146 1.29 0.45 -14.53
CA LEU A 146 2.68 0.46 -15.00
C LEU A 146 2.96 -0.55 -16.13
N ASP A 147 1.96 -1.31 -16.57
CA ASP A 147 2.03 -2.26 -17.69
C ASP A 147 1.25 -1.74 -18.90
N GLY A 148 0.37 -2.54 -19.49
CA GLY A 148 -0.36 -2.21 -20.72
C GLY A 148 -1.26 -0.96 -20.67
N ASP A 149 -1.68 -0.53 -19.47
CA ASP A 149 -2.47 0.68 -19.26
C ASP A 149 -1.61 1.86 -18.78
N PHE A 150 -0.29 1.81 -19.04
CA PHE A 150 0.60 2.90 -18.68
C PHE A 150 0.24 4.18 -19.44
N ASP A 151 0.21 5.30 -18.69
CA ASP A 151 0.00 6.64 -19.23
C ASP A 151 0.91 7.61 -18.45
N THR A 152 1.59 8.50 -19.17
CA THR A 152 2.52 9.47 -18.58
C THR A 152 1.85 10.45 -17.62
N LYS A 153 0.53 10.60 -17.65
CA LYS A 153 -0.22 11.40 -16.68
C LYS A 153 -0.04 10.90 -15.24
N TYR A 154 0.19 9.58 -15.01
CA TYR A 154 0.37 9.03 -13.68
C TYR A 154 1.72 9.43 -13.06
N PRO A 155 2.89 9.17 -13.68
CA PRO A 155 4.13 9.68 -13.13
C PRO A 155 4.17 11.21 -13.08
N GLU A 156 3.53 11.92 -14.02
CA GLU A 156 3.40 13.39 -13.96
C GLU A 156 2.68 13.83 -12.67
N ARG A 157 1.50 13.27 -12.41
CA ARG A 157 0.70 13.56 -11.21
C ARG A 157 1.47 13.25 -9.91
N ILE A 158 2.11 12.07 -9.85
CA ILE A 158 2.86 11.64 -8.66
C ILE A 158 4.13 12.48 -8.47
N SER A 159 4.81 12.89 -9.56
CA SER A 159 6.00 13.74 -9.47
C SER A 159 5.72 15.14 -8.89
N GLY A 160 4.48 15.59 -8.99
CA GLY A 160 4.01 16.86 -8.43
C GLY A 160 3.68 16.80 -6.94
N LEU A 161 3.53 15.61 -6.34
CA LEU A 161 3.21 15.49 -4.92
C LEU A 161 4.35 16.02 -4.04
N ARG A 162 3.96 16.73 -3.00
CA ARG A 162 4.87 17.20 -1.94
C ARG A 162 4.31 16.85 -0.60
N SER A 163 5.11 16.22 0.27
CA SER A 163 4.66 15.78 1.58
C SER A 163 5.82 15.87 2.59
N ALA A 164 5.51 16.19 3.83
CA ALA A 164 6.45 16.04 4.94
C ALA A 164 6.50 14.59 5.45
N GLU A 165 5.50 13.76 5.07
CA GLU A 165 5.32 12.42 5.58
C GLU A 165 6.30 11.42 4.94
N TYR A 166 7.09 10.76 5.77
CA TYR A 166 8.07 9.76 5.35
C TYR A 166 7.45 8.65 4.51
N TYR A 167 6.27 8.15 4.91
CA TYR A 167 5.62 7.01 4.26
C TYR A 167 4.98 7.35 2.92
N VAL A 168 4.60 8.61 2.70
CA VAL A 168 4.20 9.12 1.38
C VAL A 168 5.42 9.19 0.47
N ASN A 169 6.48 9.87 0.92
CA ASN A 169 7.72 10.04 0.14
C ASN A 169 8.39 8.70 -0.20
N MET A 170 8.33 7.72 0.72
CA MET A 170 8.82 6.36 0.47
C MET A 170 8.00 5.65 -0.61
N MET A 171 6.68 5.85 -0.65
CA MET A 171 5.84 5.26 -1.70
C MET A 171 6.05 5.92 -3.05
N ILE A 172 6.23 7.25 -3.10
CA ILE A 172 6.62 7.95 -4.34
C ILE A 172 7.95 7.37 -4.86
N ALA A 173 8.94 7.22 -3.99
CA ALA A 173 10.23 6.63 -4.37
C ALA A 173 10.09 5.19 -4.88
N TRP A 174 9.23 4.38 -4.26
CA TRP A 174 8.95 3.01 -4.70
C TRP A 174 8.21 2.98 -6.04
N TYR A 175 7.23 3.87 -6.23
CA TYR A 175 6.54 4.04 -7.50
C TYR A 175 7.56 4.31 -8.63
N PHE A 176 8.42 5.33 -8.50
CA PHE A 176 9.40 5.67 -9.53
C PHE A 176 10.43 4.57 -9.77
N ALA A 177 10.89 3.88 -8.73
CA ALA A 177 11.78 2.73 -8.90
C ALA A 177 11.12 1.58 -9.68
N THR A 178 9.82 1.33 -9.43
CA THR A 178 9.07 0.29 -10.16
C THR A 178 8.74 0.74 -11.58
N ALA A 179 8.39 2.02 -11.75
CA ALA A 179 8.11 2.60 -13.05
C ALA A 179 9.35 2.62 -13.96
N LEU A 180 10.53 2.96 -13.44
CA LEU A 180 11.80 2.86 -14.18
C LEU A 180 12.10 1.44 -14.66
N ALA A 181 11.76 0.43 -13.84
CA ALA A 181 11.97 -0.97 -14.23
C ALA A 181 11.02 -1.46 -15.34
N LYS A 182 9.87 -0.81 -15.53
CA LYS A 182 8.83 -1.21 -16.47
C LYS A 182 8.72 -0.30 -17.70
N GLN A 183 8.99 1.00 -17.52
CA GLN A 183 8.74 2.08 -18.48
C GLN A 183 9.93 3.05 -18.49
N TRP A 184 11.15 2.51 -18.70
CA TRP A 184 12.39 3.26 -18.56
C TRP A 184 12.38 4.57 -19.34
N ASP A 185 12.16 4.54 -20.67
CA ASP A 185 12.28 5.71 -21.55
C ASP A 185 11.26 6.80 -21.21
N ALA A 186 10.06 6.41 -20.77
CA ALA A 186 9.00 7.35 -20.40
C ALA A 186 9.23 7.97 -19.00
N VAL A 187 9.97 7.28 -18.11
CA VAL A 187 10.08 7.68 -16.70
C VAL A 187 11.43 8.29 -16.35
N ILE A 188 12.52 7.93 -17.06
CA ILE A 188 13.84 8.47 -16.77
C ILE A 188 13.91 10.01 -16.85
N PRO A 189 13.16 10.73 -17.71
CA PRO A 189 13.15 12.18 -17.74
C PRO A 189 12.75 12.84 -16.42
N TYR A 190 11.91 12.19 -15.58
CA TYR A 190 11.53 12.73 -14.27
C TYR A 190 12.71 12.75 -13.29
N ILE A 191 13.63 11.81 -13.44
CA ILE A 191 14.87 11.77 -12.62
C ILE A 191 15.90 12.76 -13.18
N GLU A 192 16.13 12.77 -14.50
CA GLU A 192 17.07 13.69 -15.16
C GLU A 192 16.72 15.15 -14.88
N ASN A 193 15.45 15.50 -14.97
CA ASN A 193 14.93 16.85 -14.73
C ASN A 193 14.66 17.16 -13.24
N LYS A 194 15.04 16.25 -12.32
CA LYS A 194 14.92 16.45 -10.85
C LYS A 194 13.51 16.86 -10.41
N ARG A 195 12.47 16.21 -10.97
CA ARG A 195 11.07 16.54 -10.74
C ARG A 195 10.58 16.19 -9.32
N LEU A 196 11.34 15.36 -8.57
CA LEU A 196 11.02 14.93 -7.22
C LEU A 196 11.78 15.76 -6.19
N ASP A 197 11.27 15.78 -4.93
CA ASP A 197 12.05 16.31 -3.82
C ASP A 197 13.39 15.58 -3.67
N ILE A 198 14.42 16.26 -3.19
CA ILE A 198 15.80 15.75 -3.12
C ILE A 198 15.86 14.37 -2.44
N TRP A 199 15.19 14.22 -1.29
CA TRP A 199 15.20 12.95 -0.55
C TRP A 199 14.51 11.84 -1.36
N THR A 200 13.33 12.11 -1.90
CA THR A 200 12.53 11.18 -2.69
C THR A 200 13.24 10.78 -3.97
N HIS A 201 13.88 11.75 -4.64
CA HIS A 201 14.71 11.55 -5.83
C HIS A 201 15.85 10.54 -5.56
N ASN A 202 16.66 10.83 -4.53
CA ASN A 202 17.78 9.97 -4.18
C ASN A 202 17.31 8.58 -3.69
N LYS A 203 16.17 8.51 -3.02
CA LYS A 203 15.57 7.27 -2.57
C LYS A 203 15.02 6.43 -3.73
N ALA A 204 14.41 7.06 -4.74
CA ALA A 204 13.98 6.38 -5.97
C ALA A 204 15.17 5.76 -6.71
N ILE A 205 16.26 6.52 -6.86
CA ILE A 205 17.51 6.01 -7.44
C ILE A 205 18.06 4.84 -6.62
N GLN A 206 18.10 4.98 -5.29
CA GLN A 206 18.58 3.89 -4.43
C GLN A 206 17.78 2.61 -4.63
N LYS A 207 16.44 2.69 -4.56
CA LYS A 207 15.56 1.53 -4.77
C LYS A 207 15.68 0.93 -6.17
N SER A 208 15.88 1.77 -7.19
CA SER A 208 16.12 1.30 -8.56
C SER A 208 17.42 0.50 -8.66
N ILE A 209 18.51 0.98 -8.05
CA ILE A 209 19.80 0.29 -8.02
C ILE A 209 19.73 -1.06 -7.30
N GLU A 210 18.89 -1.17 -6.27
CA GLU A 210 18.64 -2.41 -5.51
C GLU A 210 17.83 -3.42 -6.32
N SER A 211 17.10 -2.98 -7.36
CA SER A 211 16.23 -3.84 -8.16
C SER A 211 17.02 -4.73 -9.14
N TYR A 212 16.66 -6.01 -9.21
CA TYR A 212 17.20 -6.93 -10.23
C TYR A 212 16.66 -6.66 -11.65
N ARG A 213 15.61 -5.86 -11.80
CA ARG A 213 14.98 -5.53 -13.09
C ARG A 213 15.67 -4.37 -13.82
N ILE A 214 16.56 -3.67 -13.16
CA ILE A 214 17.34 -2.55 -13.72
C ILE A 214 18.70 -3.09 -14.15
N THR A 215 19.11 -2.80 -15.40
CA THR A 215 20.37 -3.31 -15.95
C THR A 215 21.60 -2.68 -15.27
N PRO A 216 22.79 -3.29 -15.35
CA PRO A 216 24.01 -2.69 -14.81
C PRO A 216 24.31 -1.29 -15.37
N GLU A 217 24.07 -1.08 -16.68
CA GLU A 217 24.27 0.19 -17.39
C GLU A 217 23.32 1.26 -16.86
N GLN A 218 22.02 0.91 -16.74
CA GLN A 218 21.02 1.79 -16.15
C GLN A 218 21.33 2.13 -14.68
N LYS A 219 21.82 1.18 -13.91
CA LYS A 219 22.27 1.43 -12.51
C LYS A 219 23.47 2.38 -12.46
N ALA A 220 24.43 2.21 -13.38
CA ALA A 220 25.57 3.10 -13.47
C ALA A 220 25.11 4.53 -13.81
N TYR A 221 24.22 4.67 -14.79
CA TYR A 221 23.65 5.95 -15.18
C TYR A 221 22.88 6.62 -14.02
N LEU A 222 21.99 5.89 -13.35
CA LEU A 222 21.24 6.42 -12.20
C LEU A 222 22.15 6.92 -11.08
N ARG A 223 23.32 6.31 -10.86
CA ARG A 223 24.29 6.80 -9.86
C ARG A 223 24.80 8.21 -10.16
N THR A 224 24.94 8.55 -11.46
CA THR A 224 25.40 9.88 -11.89
C THR A 224 24.33 10.96 -11.66
N LEU A 225 23.07 10.58 -11.59
CA LEU A 225 21.91 11.48 -11.41
C LEU A 225 21.61 11.81 -9.95
N LYS A 226 22.30 11.20 -8.98
CA LYS A 226 22.10 11.52 -7.56
C LYS A 226 22.42 12.99 -7.28
N ILE A 227 21.53 13.64 -6.52
CA ILE A 227 21.71 15.00 -6.03
C ILE A 227 22.61 14.94 -4.81
N LYS A 228 23.79 15.60 -4.88
CA LYS A 228 24.67 15.78 -3.73
C LYS A 228 24.05 16.80 -2.77
N LYS A 229 24.15 16.52 -1.47
CA LYS A 229 23.79 17.49 -0.43
C LYS A 229 24.77 18.66 -0.41
#